data_864e28f22ac38c84df45b6b95f1a7f83
#
_entry.id   864e28f22ac38c84df45b6b95f1a7f83
#
_cell.length_a   1.000
_cell.length_b   1.000
_cell.length_c   1.000
_cell.angle_alpha   90.00
_cell.angle_beta   90.00
_cell.angle_gamma   90.00
#
_symmetry.space_group_name_H-M   'P 1'
#
loop_
_entity.id
_entity.type
_entity.pdbx_description
1 polymer ?
#
loop_
_entity_poly.entity_id
_entity_poly.type
_entity_poly.pdbx_seq_one_letter_code
_entity_poly.pdbx_strand_id
1 'polypeptide(L)'
;GLDKNNKYDRQLRLWGDHGQTSLEQARVCLINATATGTEILKNLILPGVGSFTIVDGNKIKGEDVGNNFFLSQENIGESRAKTAMELLNELNDDVNGCYEDENPETLLENNPEFFKKFTIVVATGLSERVLLQLADVLWQQSIPLLVCRSYGFIGYMRLVVKEHTVIESHPDNAHEDLRLDRPFPALVKYCDSLNMDTMNKKDHSHTPWLVIIYKYLQQWKNEHNGSPPQNYKEKNQLKQMIREGIRKNEDGITEDEENFDEAIKSVNMALVPTRIPSEVEKLFNDPCAINLSPESKPFWILLRAVKEFVENEGNGALPLRGSIPDMTADSGRYIQLQNAYIEQANKDVAVITDKVNMLINSLAKGVSISDQEIKLFCKNSAFVRILRCTSLAEEYNSQTINTQDIGSHLEDEDGDSEMIFYVLLRGVDRFYEEYNRYPGGDNDQVEPDVQLLKGIISKLIHEWGLTSNVKEDYIHEICRYGASELHTIASIMGGCAAQEVIKVITGQFVPIDNTFIYNAVKQTSFAVKL
;
A
#
# COMPACT_ATOMS: atom_id res chain seq x y z
N GLY A 1 32.70 5.24 -2.17
CA GLY A 1 31.33 5.65 -2.39
C GLY A 1 30.69 6.26 -1.16
N LEU A 2 29.60 6.99 -1.36
CA LEU A 2 28.83 7.52 -0.25
C LEU A 2 28.29 6.37 0.61
N ASP A 3 28.31 6.54 1.93
CA ASP A 3 27.67 5.62 2.86
C ASP A 3 26.19 5.49 2.49
N LYS A 4 25.69 4.26 2.36
CA LYS A 4 24.27 3.99 2.03
C LYS A 4 23.33 4.64 3.04
N ASN A 5 23.69 4.67 4.32
CA ASN A 5 22.88 5.30 5.34
C ASN A 5 22.71 6.81 5.13
N ASN A 6 23.73 7.48 4.61
CA ASN A 6 23.63 8.90 4.26
C ASN A 6 22.91 9.11 2.94
N LYS A 7 23.18 8.27 1.93
CA LYS A 7 22.59 8.38 0.60
C LYS A 7 21.07 8.19 0.63
N TYR A 8 20.60 7.22 1.42
CA TYR A 8 19.20 6.82 1.48
C TYR A 8 18.52 7.18 2.81
N ASP A 9 19.10 8.09 3.62
CA ASP A 9 18.61 8.43 4.96
C ASP A 9 17.10 8.73 5.00
N ARG A 10 16.62 9.55 4.07
CA ARG A 10 15.23 9.99 4.06
C ARG A 10 14.24 8.84 3.83
N GLN A 11 14.58 7.96 2.91
CA GLN A 11 13.72 6.81 2.61
C GLN A 11 13.84 5.70 3.65
N LEU A 12 15.01 5.54 4.30
CA LEU A 12 15.17 4.61 5.41
C LEU A 12 14.24 4.95 6.58
N ARG A 13 13.95 6.21 6.78
CA ARG A 13 12.97 6.65 7.80
C ARG A 13 11.55 6.23 7.46
N LEU A 14 11.23 6.03 6.18
CA LEU A 14 9.90 5.66 5.72
C LEU A 14 9.66 4.16 5.75
N TRP A 15 10.59 3.36 5.25
CA TRP A 15 10.38 1.92 5.16
C TRP A 15 11.45 1.05 5.85
N GLY A 16 12.37 1.67 6.58
CA GLY A 16 13.35 0.97 7.39
C GLY A 16 14.42 0.23 6.58
N ASP A 17 15.37 -0.34 7.31
CA ASP A 17 16.46 -1.13 6.70
C ASP A 17 15.95 -2.35 5.97
N HIS A 18 14.93 -3.03 6.50
CA HIS A 18 14.34 -4.23 5.87
C HIS A 18 13.62 -3.89 4.57
N GLY A 19 12.91 -2.75 4.52
CA GLY A 19 12.29 -2.28 3.27
C GLY A 19 13.34 -1.92 2.23
N GLN A 20 14.42 -1.25 2.64
CA GLN A 20 15.52 -0.91 1.74
C GLN A 20 16.22 -2.17 1.21
N THR A 21 16.43 -3.17 2.06
CA THR A 21 17.00 -4.45 1.64
C THR A 21 16.12 -5.14 0.59
N SER A 22 14.81 -5.15 0.79
CA SER A 22 13.86 -5.68 -0.20
C SER A 22 13.97 -4.94 -1.54
N LEU A 23 14.08 -3.61 -1.49
CA LEU A 23 14.24 -2.80 -2.71
C LEU A 23 15.56 -3.09 -3.42
N GLU A 24 16.66 -3.20 -2.68
CA GLU A 24 17.98 -3.51 -3.22
C GLU A 24 18.09 -4.90 -3.83
N GLN A 25 17.24 -5.83 -3.43
CA GLN A 25 17.17 -7.19 -3.98
C GLN A 25 16.15 -7.31 -5.12
N ALA A 26 15.33 -6.31 -5.34
CA ALA A 26 14.28 -6.35 -6.34
C ALA A 26 14.85 -6.27 -7.76
N ARG A 27 14.18 -6.99 -8.66
CA ARG A 27 14.48 -7.05 -10.09
C ARG A 27 13.25 -6.61 -10.86
N VAL A 28 13.31 -5.45 -11.49
CA VAL A 28 12.17 -4.86 -12.20
C VAL A 28 12.36 -5.04 -13.71
N CYS A 29 11.31 -5.48 -14.39
CA CYS A 29 11.27 -5.53 -15.84
C CYS A 29 10.36 -4.40 -16.33
N LEU A 30 10.86 -3.60 -17.27
CA LEU A 30 10.06 -2.61 -17.98
C LEU A 30 9.81 -3.09 -19.40
N ILE A 31 8.55 -3.16 -19.79
CA ILE A 31 8.16 -3.42 -21.18
C ILE A 31 7.93 -2.07 -21.85
N ASN A 32 8.72 -1.81 -22.86
CA ASN A 32 8.77 -0.60 -23.68
C ASN A 32 9.28 0.64 -22.94
N ALA A 33 10.38 1.17 -23.43
CA ALA A 33 11.02 2.39 -22.90
C ALA A 33 10.33 3.65 -23.43
N THR A 34 9.03 3.77 -23.19
CA THR A 34 8.24 4.97 -23.45
C THR A 34 8.62 6.09 -22.50
N ALA A 35 8.14 7.31 -22.73
CA ALA A 35 8.36 8.41 -21.80
C ALA A 35 7.87 8.05 -20.40
N THR A 36 6.68 7.46 -20.26
CA THR A 36 6.13 7.00 -18.99
C THR A 36 7.00 5.90 -18.36
N GLY A 37 7.41 4.91 -19.15
CA GLY A 37 8.24 3.81 -18.68
C GLY A 37 9.59 4.27 -18.13
N THR A 38 10.28 5.15 -18.83
CA THR A 38 11.58 5.67 -18.38
C THR A 38 11.44 6.54 -17.14
N GLU A 39 10.35 7.31 -17.01
CA GLU A 39 10.06 8.08 -15.81
C GLU A 39 9.80 7.16 -14.59
N ILE A 40 9.12 6.05 -14.79
CA ILE A 40 8.93 5.05 -13.73
C ILE A 40 10.28 4.50 -13.27
N LEU A 41 11.14 4.08 -14.20
CA LEU A 41 12.45 3.54 -13.86
C LEU A 41 13.33 4.56 -13.17
N LYS A 42 13.34 5.81 -13.61
CA LYS A 42 14.08 6.89 -12.93
C LYS A 42 13.71 6.93 -11.44
N ASN A 43 12.42 6.90 -11.14
CA ASN A 43 11.91 6.98 -9.77
C ASN A 43 12.12 5.69 -8.95
N LEU A 44 12.54 4.60 -9.57
CA LEU A 44 12.95 3.37 -8.90
C LEU A 44 14.47 3.26 -8.76
N ILE A 45 15.20 3.77 -9.72
CA ILE A 45 16.66 3.74 -9.73
C ILE A 45 17.24 4.68 -8.66
N LEU A 46 16.71 5.90 -8.56
CA LEU A 46 17.19 6.87 -7.58
C LEU A 46 17.09 6.34 -6.13
N PRO A 47 15.99 5.70 -5.70
CA PRO A 47 15.95 5.10 -4.35
C PRO A 47 16.71 3.79 -4.19
N GLY A 48 17.30 3.24 -5.25
CA GLY A 48 18.21 2.10 -5.15
C GLY A 48 17.62 0.73 -5.39
N VAL A 49 16.70 0.60 -6.35
CA VAL A 49 16.24 -0.73 -6.79
C VAL A 49 17.44 -1.59 -7.21
N GLY A 50 17.41 -2.89 -6.95
CA GLY A 50 18.56 -3.76 -7.19
C GLY A 50 18.98 -3.80 -8.65
N SER A 51 18.06 -4.07 -9.54
CA SER A 51 18.33 -4.12 -10.98
C SER A 51 17.05 -3.85 -11.79
N PHE A 52 17.27 -3.48 -13.05
CA PHE A 52 16.17 -3.35 -13.99
C PHE A 52 16.57 -3.93 -15.35
N THR A 53 15.59 -4.38 -16.10
CA THR A 53 15.76 -4.86 -17.47
C THR A 53 14.69 -4.22 -18.35
N ILE A 54 15.09 -3.61 -19.45
CA ILE A 54 14.17 -3.03 -20.41
C ILE A 54 14.00 -4.00 -21.59
N VAL A 55 12.77 -4.37 -21.89
CA VAL A 55 12.39 -5.16 -23.05
C VAL A 55 11.68 -4.25 -24.04
N ASP A 56 12.30 -3.99 -25.18
CA ASP A 56 11.76 -3.10 -26.20
C ASP A 56 12.43 -3.40 -27.55
N GLY A 57 11.63 -3.74 -28.55
CA GLY A 57 12.12 -4.01 -29.89
C GLY A 57 12.10 -2.81 -30.83
N ASN A 58 11.68 -1.64 -30.34
CA ASN A 58 11.59 -0.44 -31.16
C ASN A 58 12.93 0.26 -31.29
N LYS A 59 13.08 1.00 -32.38
CA LYS A 59 14.16 1.97 -32.56
C LYS A 59 13.64 3.36 -32.21
N ILE A 60 14.55 4.21 -31.77
CA ILE A 60 14.22 5.58 -31.37
C ILE A 60 13.80 6.38 -32.60
N LYS A 61 12.64 7.03 -32.47
CA LYS A 61 12.03 7.90 -33.50
C LYS A 61 12.05 9.36 -33.04
N GLY A 62 11.76 10.28 -33.95
CA GLY A 62 11.66 11.69 -33.63
C GLY A 62 10.68 12.01 -32.52
N GLU A 63 9.54 11.31 -32.46
CA GLU A 63 8.53 11.45 -31.41
C GLU A 63 9.09 11.17 -30.01
N ASP A 64 9.97 10.19 -29.90
CA ASP A 64 10.57 9.79 -28.61
C ASP A 64 11.46 10.91 -28.06
N VAL A 65 12.15 11.62 -28.93
CA VAL A 65 13.03 12.73 -28.54
C VAL A 65 12.22 13.89 -27.95
N GLY A 66 11.01 14.11 -28.45
CA GLY A 66 10.15 15.21 -28.02
C GLY A 66 9.53 15.02 -26.63
N ASN A 67 9.39 13.80 -26.15
CA ASN A 67 8.68 13.51 -24.91
C ASN A 67 9.49 12.72 -23.87
N ASN A 68 10.60 12.12 -24.26
CA ASN A 68 11.42 11.28 -23.38
C ASN A 68 12.69 12.03 -22.99
N PHE A 69 12.79 12.38 -21.71
CA PHE A 69 13.92 13.12 -21.16
C PHE A 69 15.28 12.44 -21.42
N PHE A 70 15.29 11.12 -21.51
CA PHE A 70 16.53 10.33 -21.63
C PHE A 70 16.97 10.09 -23.06
N LEU A 71 16.28 10.62 -24.05
CA LEU A 71 16.60 10.40 -25.44
C LEU A 71 16.84 11.72 -26.16
N SER A 72 17.84 11.75 -27.02
CA SER A 72 18.21 12.93 -27.80
C SER A 72 18.15 12.65 -29.31
N GLN A 73 18.19 13.72 -30.10
CA GLN A 73 18.16 13.64 -31.55
C GLN A 73 19.29 12.75 -32.12
N GLU A 74 20.43 12.71 -31.44
CA GLU A 74 21.59 11.90 -31.85
C GLU A 74 21.31 10.40 -31.73
N ASN A 75 20.33 10.00 -30.92
CA ASN A 75 19.99 8.61 -30.71
C ASN A 75 18.97 8.05 -31.72
N ILE A 76 18.43 8.88 -32.61
CA ILE A 76 17.42 8.44 -33.59
C ILE A 76 17.98 7.29 -34.45
N GLY A 77 17.22 6.20 -34.52
CA GLY A 77 17.61 4.99 -35.23
C GLY A 77 18.32 3.94 -34.39
N GLU A 78 18.77 4.29 -33.19
CA GLU A 78 19.37 3.34 -32.27
C GLU A 78 18.31 2.51 -31.51
N SER A 79 18.74 1.40 -30.91
CA SER A 79 17.87 0.58 -30.05
C SER A 79 17.33 1.42 -28.90
N ARG A 80 16.01 1.50 -28.76
CA ARG A 80 15.39 2.23 -27.67
C ARG A 80 15.68 1.58 -26.32
N ALA A 81 15.64 0.24 -26.25
CA ALA A 81 15.97 -0.50 -25.02
C ALA A 81 17.39 -0.24 -24.56
N LYS A 82 18.35 -0.39 -25.46
CA LYS A 82 19.78 -0.24 -25.15
C LYS A 82 20.11 1.20 -24.73
N THR A 83 19.69 2.17 -25.51
CA THR A 83 19.98 3.59 -25.27
C THR A 83 19.36 4.06 -23.95
N ALA A 84 18.10 3.73 -23.71
CA ALA A 84 17.42 4.08 -22.46
C ALA A 84 18.12 3.43 -21.26
N MET A 85 18.49 2.15 -21.38
CA MET A 85 19.19 1.43 -20.30
C MET A 85 20.51 2.10 -19.96
N GLU A 86 21.33 2.43 -20.96
CA GLU A 86 22.64 3.05 -20.73
C GLU A 86 22.51 4.40 -20.02
N LEU A 87 21.55 5.24 -20.44
CA LEU A 87 21.36 6.56 -19.84
C LEU A 87 20.74 6.48 -18.45
N LEU A 88 19.82 5.57 -18.22
CA LEU A 88 19.22 5.35 -16.88
C LEU A 88 20.25 4.76 -15.91
N ASN A 89 21.12 3.89 -16.39
CA ASN A 89 22.14 3.26 -15.56
C ASN A 89 23.15 4.27 -14.97
N GLU A 90 23.29 5.43 -15.60
CA GLU A 90 24.16 6.51 -15.11
C GLU A 90 23.62 7.21 -13.84
N LEU A 91 22.32 7.05 -13.54
CA LEU A 91 21.67 7.76 -12.44
C LEU A 91 22.09 7.27 -11.05
N ASN A 92 22.48 6.01 -10.92
CA ASN A 92 22.82 5.43 -9.61
C ASN A 92 23.74 4.23 -9.78
N ASP A 93 24.96 4.33 -9.25
CA ASP A 93 25.99 3.28 -9.35
C ASP A 93 25.61 1.99 -8.62
N ASP A 94 24.67 2.05 -7.67
CA ASP A 94 24.22 0.88 -6.90
C ASP A 94 23.26 -0.01 -7.69
N VAL A 95 22.79 0.45 -8.85
CA VAL A 95 21.74 -0.22 -9.64
C VAL A 95 22.33 -0.80 -10.91
N ASN A 96 21.96 -2.05 -11.22
CA ASN A 96 22.41 -2.75 -12.43
C ASN A 96 21.30 -2.74 -13.50
N GLY A 97 21.60 -2.14 -14.65
CA GLY A 97 20.70 -2.11 -15.80
C GLY A 97 21.07 -3.16 -16.85
N CYS A 98 20.03 -3.75 -17.45
CA CYS A 98 20.11 -4.67 -18.57
C CYS A 98 19.07 -4.32 -19.61
N TYR A 99 19.20 -4.87 -20.81
CA TYR A 99 18.22 -4.69 -21.88
C TYR A 99 18.08 -5.94 -22.74
N GLU A 100 16.90 -6.06 -23.35
CA GLU A 100 16.59 -7.03 -24.40
C GLU A 100 16.04 -6.24 -25.59
N ASP A 101 16.81 -6.17 -26.66
CA ASP A 101 16.39 -5.51 -27.91
C ASP A 101 15.54 -6.48 -28.72
N GLU A 102 14.34 -6.74 -28.21
CA GLU A 102 13.42 -7.69 -28.82
C GLU A 102 11.96 -7.26 -28.58
N ASN A 103 11.11 -7.52 -29.55
CA ASN A 103 9.68 -7.29 -29.44
C ASN A 103 9.12 -8.12 -28.28
N PRO A 104 8.37 -7.52 -27.33
CA PRO A 104 7.80 -8.26 -26.21
C PRO A 104 6.95 -9.46 -26.60
N GLU A 105 6.17 -9.35 -27.68
CA GLU A 105 5.34 -10.45 -28.18
C GLU A 105 6.21 -11.64 -28.62
N THR A 106 7.28 -11.37 -29.35
CA THR A 106 8.23 -12.42 -29.79
C THR A 106 8.87 -13.10 -28.59
N LEU A 107 9.26 -12.33 -27.58
CA LEU A 107 9.86 -12.86 -26.36
C LEU A 107 8.87 -13.74 -25.58
N LEU A 108 7.59 -13.33 -25.49
CA LEU A 108 6.53 -14.13 -24.86
C LEU A 108 6.32 -15.47 -25.56
N GLU A 109 6.34 -15.47 -26.90
CA GLU A 109 6.14 -16.69 -27.68
C GLU A 109 7.33 -17.64 -27.58
N ASN A 110 8.55 -17.11 -27.66
CA ASN A 110 9.77 -17.91 -27.75
C ASN A 110 10.36 -18.29 -26.38
N ASN A 111 10.20 -17.43 -25.37
CA ASN A 111 10.81 -17.64 -24.06
C ASN A 111 9.97 -17.05 -22.92
N PRO A 112 8.78 -17.60 -22.65
CA PRO A 112 7.94 -17.10 -21.53
C PRO A 112 8.60 -17.24 -20.17
N GLU A 113 9.56 -18.14 -20.01
CA GLU A 113 10.32 -18.35 -18.77
C GLU A 113 11.22 -17.14 -18.41
N PHE A 114 11.53 -16.29 -19.40
CA PHE A 114 12.32 -15.08 -19.20
C PHE A 114 11.78 -14.21 -18.06
N PHE A 115 10.45 -14.13 -17.90
CA PHE A 115 9.81 -13.25 -16.92
C PHE A 115 9.86 -13.77 -15.49
N LYS A 116 10.16 -15.06 -15.27
CA LYS A 116 10.16 -15.68 -13.93
C LYS A 116 11.18 -15.07 -12.97
N LYS A 117 12.24 -14.47 -13.48
CA LYS A 117 13.32 -13.91 -12.67
C LYS A 117 13.00 -12.54 -12.06
N PHE A 118 11.89 -11.92 -12.44
CA PHE A 118 11.55 -10.57 -12.00
C PHE A 118 10.63 -10.56 -10.80
N THR A 119 10.85 -9.59 -9.93
CA THR A 119 9.99 -9.31 -8.78
C THR A 119 8.64 -8.71 -9.22
N ILE A 120 8.69 -7.84 -10.23
CA ILE A 120 7.53 -7.18 -10.81
C ILE A 120 7.83 -6.80 -12.26
N VAL A 121 6.79 -6.83 -13.09
CA VAL A 121 6.86 -6.35 -14.47
C VAL A 121 5.99 -5.11 -14.60
N VAL A 122 6.55 -4.05 -15.18
CA VAL A 122 5.86 -2.81 -15.50
C VAL A 122 5.68 -2.75 -17.02
N ALA A 123 4.44 -2.61 -17.47
CA ALA A 123 4.12 -2.60 -18.91
C ALA A 123 3.62 -1.23 -19.35
N THR A 124 4.25 -0.70 -20.39
CA THR A 124 3.83 0.53 -21.08
C THR A 124 3.78 0.27 -22.58
N GLY A 125 2.91 1.00 -23.28
CA GLY A 125 2.90 1.01 -24.75
C GLY A 125 2.57 -0.32 -25.43
N LEU A 126 1.79 -1.19 -24.79
CA LEU A 126 1.35 -2.46 -25.39
C LEU A 126 -0.07 -2.35 -25.96
N SER A 127 -0.30 -3.08 -27.07
CA SER A 127 -1.65 -3.30 -27.57
C SER A 127 -2.42 -4.24 -26.64
N GLU A 128 -3.76 -4.20 -26.71
CA GLU A 128 -4.61 -5.06 -25.89
C GLU A 128 -4.23 -6.53 -26.03
N ARG A 129 -4.06 -7.01 -27.24
CA ARG A 129 -3.74 -8.41 -27.53
C ARG A 129 -2.45 -8.85 -26.84
N VAL A 130 -1.38 -8.08 -26.99
CA VAL A 130 -0.08 -8.41 -26.39
C VAL A 130 -0.12 -8.25 -24.87
N LEU A 131 -0.80 -7.23 -24.37
CA LEU A 131 -0.99 -7.02 -22.92
C LEU A 131 -1.69 -8.21 -22.28
N LEU A 132 -2.74 -8.72 -22.89
CA LEU A 132 -3.47 -9.88 -22.37
C LEU A 132 -2.61 -11.15 -22.38
N GLN A 133 -1.78 -11.35 -23.42
CA GLN A 133 -0.82 -12.44 -23.46
C GLN A 133 0.20 -12.36 -22.33
N LEU A 134 0.78 -11.19 -22.13
CA LEU A 134 1.73 -10.94 -21.03
C LEU A 134 1.07 -11.17 -19.66
N ALA A 135 -0.11 -10.62 -19.47
CA ALA A 135 -0.85 -10.74 -18.22
C ALA A 135 -1.15 -12.21 -17.89
N ASP A 136 -1.54 -13.02 -18.86
CA ASP A 136 -1.80 -14.45 -18.64
C ASP A 136 -0.54 -15.20 -18.22
N VAL A 137 0.59 -14.96 -18.87
CA VAL A 137 1.87 -15.57 -18.50
C VAL A 137 2.25 -15.20 -17.08
N LEU A 138 2.18 -13.92 -16.73
CA LEU A 138 2.55 -13.44 -15.40
C LEU A 138 1.59 -13.93 -14.32
N TRP A 139 0.30 -14.01 -14.62
CA TRP A 139 -0.71 -14.55 -13.71
C TRP A 139 -0.42 -16.00 -13.36
N GLN A 140 -0.12 -16.82 -14.36
CA GLN A 140 0.24 -18.23 -14.16
C GLN A 140 1.52 -18.40 -13.33
N GLN A 141 2.46 -17.49 -13.49
CA GLN A 141 3.73 -17.48 -12.76
C GLN A 141 3.65 -16.76 -11.41
N SER A 142 2.50 -16.19 -11.06
CA SER A 142 2.29 -15.38 -9.84
C SER A 142 3.25 -14.20 -9.73
N ILE A 143 3.57 -13.55 -10.86
CA ILE A 143 4.41 -12.35 -10.91
C ILE A 143 3.51 -11.12 -11.01
N PRO A 144 3.67 -10.13 -10.11
CA PRO A 144 2.93 -8.88 -10.19
C PRO A 144 3.18 -8.13 -11.49
N LEU A 145 2.12 -7.53 -12.02
CA LEU A 145 2.17 -6.68 -13.21
C LEU A 145 1.56 -5.32 -12.87
N LEU A 146 2.23 -4.26 -13.24
CA LEU A 146 1.67 -2.91 -13.21
C LEU A 146 1.61 -2.38 -14.63
N VAL A 147 0.39 -2.13 -15.10
CA VAL A 147 0.15 -1.47 -16.38
C VAL A 147 0.07 0.03 -16.13
N CYS A 148 0.83 0.82 -16.86
CA CYS A 148 0.84 2.27 -16.72
C CYS A 148 0.79 2.92 -18.10
N ARG A 149 0.02 4.01 -18.19
CA ARG A 149 -0.25 4.65 -19.47
C ARG A 149 -0.43 6.15 -19.30
N SER A 150 0.12 6.90 -20.23
CA SER A 150 -0.17 8.33 -20.43
C SER A 150 -0.79 8.50 -21.81
N TYR A 151 -1.93 9.15 -21.88
CA TYR A 151 -2.68 9.34 -23.13
C TYR A 151 -3.24 10.76 -23.13
N GLY A 152 -2.57 11.71 -23.82
CA GLY A 152 -2.91 13.11 -23.74
C GLY A 152 -2.86 13.61 -22.29
N PHE A 153 -3.97 14.16 -21.82
CA PHE A 153 -4.10 14.63 -20.42
C PHE A 153 -4.63 13.56 -19.46
N ILE A 154 -4.64 12.30 -19.87
CA ILE A 154 -5.12 11.18 -19.05
C ILE A 154 -3.95 10.29 -18.63
N GLY A 155 -3.92 9.95 -17.35
CA GLY A 155 -3.07 8.91 -16.80
C GLY A 155 -3.90 7.70 -16.37
N TYR A 156 -3.37 6.51 -16.57
CA TYR A 156 -4.01 5.26 -16.21
C TYR A 156 -3.00 4.29 -15.64
N MET A 157 -3.41 3.57 -14.60
CA MET A 157 -2.56 2.55 -13.99
C MET A 157 -3.45 1.43 -13.45
N ARG A 158 -3.03 0.20 -13.69
CA ARG A 158 -3.73 -1.01 -13.26
C ARG A 158 -2.73 -1.99 -12.63
N LEU A 159 -2.93 -2.31 -11.37
CA LEU A 159 -2.16 -3.33 -10.68
C LEU A 159 -2.83 -4.69 -10.86
N VAL A 160 -2.04 -5.68 -11.25
CA VAL A 160 -2.50 -7.06 -11.45
C VAL A 160 -1.64 -7.96 -10.57
N VAL A 161 -2.18 -8.36 -9.43
CA VAL A 161 -1.53 -9.31 -8.52
C VAL A 161 -2.53 -10.39 -8.14
N LYS A 162 -2.10 -11.62 -8.15
CA LYS A 162 -2.95 -12.75 -7.76
C LYS A 162 -3.21 -12.71 -6.26
N GLU A 163 -2.15 -12.53 -5.48
CA GLU A 163 -2.21 -12.34 -4.04
C GLU A 163 -1.00 -11.55 -3.57
N HIS A 164 -1.25 -10.44 -2.88
CA HIS A 164 -0.20 -9.62 -2.27
C HIS A 164 -0.53 -9.41 -0.80
N THR A 165 0.41 -9.72 0.07
CA THR A 165 0.25 -9.59 1.52
C THR A 165 0.98 -8.36 2.02
N VAL A 166 0.35 -7.62 2.93
CA VAL A 166 0.90 -6.40 3.53
C VAL A 166 0.96 -6.59 5.04
N ILE A 167 2.16 -6.65 5.57
CA ILE A 167 2.38 -6.77 7.02
C ILE A 167 2.36 -5.38 7.64
N GLU A 168 3.12 -4.44 7.09
CA GLU A 168 3.23 -3.07 7.59
C GLU A 168 2.40 -2.12 6.74
N SER A 169 1.10 -2.04 6.99
CA SER A 169 0.23 -1.13 6.23
C SER A 169 0.37 0.33 6.64
N HIS A 170 0.97 0.63 7.80
CA HIS A 170 1.19 1.98 8.33
C HIS A 170 -0.08 2.87 8.27
N PRO A 171 -1.19 2.47 8.92
CA PRO A 171 -2.42 3.26 8.85
C PRO A 171 -2.28 4.59 9.59
N ASP A 172 -2.87 5.64 9.03
CA ASP A 172 -2.78 7.01 9.59
C ASP A 172 -3.50 7.15 10.94
N ASN A 173 -4.57 6.38 11.15
CA ASN A 173 -5.42 6.48 12.32
C ASN A 173 -5.34 5.24 13.22
N ALA A 174 -4.14 4.73 13.44
CA ALA A 174 -3.94 3.59 14.31
C ALA A 174 -4.22 3.96 15.76
N HIS A 175 -5.10 3.21 16.43
CA HIS A 175 -5.32 3.34 17.86
C HIS A 175 -4.11 2.80 18.62
N GLU A 176 -3.78 3.45 19.73
CA GLU A 176 -2.76 2.96 20.64
C GLU A 176 -3.22 1.66 21.31
N ASP A 177 -2.31 0.73 21.55
CA ASP A 177 -2.59 -0.57 22.16
C ASP A 177 -2.23 -0.52 23.65
N LEU A 178 -3.07 0.11 24.44
CA LEU A 178 -2.77 0.43 25.84
C LEU A 178 -3.28 -0.62 26.83
N ARG A 179 -4.33 -1.34 26.50
CA ARG A 179 -4.91 -2.41 27.33
C ARG A 179 -5.38 -1.97 28.72
N LEU A 180 -5.90 -0.75 28.86
CA LEU A 180 -6.41 -0.26 30.15
C LEU A 180 -7.72 -0.96 30.56
N ASP A 181 -8.48 -1.52 29.62
CA ASP A 181 -9.67 -2.32 29.88
C ASP A 181 -9.32 -3.74 30.37
N ARG A 182 -8.14 -4.23 30.04
CA ARG A 182 -7.64 -5.56 30.43
C ARG A 182 -6.14 -5.51 30.68
N PRO A 183 -5.70 -4.83 31.78
CA PRO A 183 -4.29 -4.62 32.03
C PRO A 183 -3.53 -5.94 32.23
N PHE A 184 -2.35 -6.00 31.64
CA PHE A 184 -1.46 -7.15 31.80
C PHE A 184 -0.63 -7.05 33.07
N PRO A 185 -0.09 -8.17 33.60
CA PRO A 185 0.56 -8.19 34.93
C PRO A 185 1.67 -7.16 35.13
N ALA A 186 2.55 -6.95 34.15
CA ALA A 186 3.65 -5.99 34.28
C ALA A 186 3.14 -4.54 34.42
N LEU A 187 2.06 -4.18 33.71
CA LEU A 187 1.44 -2.86 33.84
C LEU A 187 0.81 -2.66 35.21
N VAL A 188 0.05 -3.64 35.69
CA VAL A 188 -0.56 -3.62 37.02
C VAL A 188 0.50 -3.45 38.10
N LYS A 189 1.55 -4.26 38.03
CA LYS A 189 2.66 -4.21 38.99
C LYS A 189 3.32 -2.84 39.02
N TYR A 190 3.60 -2.28 37.84
CA TYR A 190 4.26 -0.98 37.75
C TYR A 190 3.35 0.15 38.27
N CYS A 191 2.11 0.22 37.84
CA CYS A 191 1.18 1.26 38.26
C CYS A 191 0.88 1.19 39.74
N ASP A 192 0.71 -0.02 40.30
CA ASP A 192 0.43 -0.21 41.73
C ASP A 192 1.64 0.09 42.60
N SER A 193 2.85 0.10 42.06
CA SER A 193 4.06 0.49 42.77
C SER A 193 4.16 2.00 43.04
N LEU A 194 3.37 2.79 42.31
CA LEU A 194 3.40 4.25 42.40
C LEU A 194 2.25 4.73 43.31
N ASN A 195 2.60 5.48 44.36
CA ASN A 195 1.62 6.13 45.23
C ASN A 195 1.64 7.65 44.96
N MET A 196 0.69 8.13 44.20
CA MET A 196 0.64 9.53 43.81
C MET A 196 0.32 10.48 44.96
N ASP A 197 -0.35 9.99 46.02
CA ASP A 197 -0.70 10.83 47.17
C ASP A 197 0.53 11.25 47.97
N THR A 198 1.58 10.42 47.97
CA THR A 198 2.81 10.68 48.75
C THR A 198 3.92 11.31 47.91
N MET A 199 3.72 11.49 46.61
CA MET A 199 4.71 12.10 45.73
C MET A 199 4.95 13.56 46.04
N ASN A 200 6.20 14.03 45.88
CA ASN A 200 6.49 15.46 45.91
C ASN A 200 5.89 16.15 44.68
N LYS A 201 5.94 17.48 44.64
CA LYS A 201 5.37 18.29 43.56
C LYS A 201 5.95 17.91 42.19
N LYS A 202 7.26 17.75 42.09
CA LYS A 202 7.95 17.42 40.86
C LYS A 202 7.52 16.06 40.32
N ASP A 203 7.53 15.04 41.17
CA ASP A 203 7.18 13.68 40.79
C ASP A 203 5.71 13.56 40.36
N HIS A 204 4.82 14.23 41.08
CA HIS A 204 3.40 14.25 40.76
C HIS A 204 3.14 14.87 39.38
N SER A 205 3.82 15.97 39.08
CA SER A 205 3.67 16.67 37.78
C SER A 205 4.39 15.98 36.61
N HIS A 206 5.21 14.95 36.87
CA HIS A 206 5.98 14.21 35.86
C HIS A 206 5.65 12.72 35.82
N THR A 207 4.53 12.32 36.41
CA THR A 207 4.00 10.97 36.26
C THR A 207 3.33 10.81 34.89
N PRO A 208 3.61 9.75 34.14
CA PRO A 208 3.01 9.57 32.82
C PRO A 208 1.47 9.57 32.87
N TRP A 209 0.84 10.21 31.88
CA TRP A 209 -0.62 10.32 31.86
C TRP A 209 -1.32 8.96 31.79
N LEU A 210 -0.69 7.95 31.26
CA LEU A 210 -1.24 6.60 31.20
C LEU A 210 -1.42 6.03 32.60
N VAL A 211 -0.46 6.25 33.48
CA VAL A 211 -0.53 5.86 34.89
C VAL A 211 -1.67 6.61 35.58
N ILE A 212 -1.81 7.90 35.31
CA ILE A 212 -2.88 8.72 35.88
C ILE A 212 -4.25 8.14 35.48
N ILE A 213 -4.47 7.88 34.21
CA ILE A 213 -5.74 7.29 33.72
C ILE A 213 -5.96 5.92 34.38
N TYR A 214 -4.92 5.07 34.46
CA TYR A 214 -5.03 3.77 35.12
C TYR A 214 -5.55 3.91 36.55
N LYS A 215 -4.95 4.81 37.31
CA LYS A 215 -5.30 5.03 38.72
C LYS A 215 -6.74 5.53 38.90
N TYR A 216 -7.13 6.55 38.13
CA TYR A 216 -8.48 7.11 38.22
C TYR A 216 -9.53 6.15 37.65
N LEU A 217 -9.17 5.33 36.66
CA LEU A 217 -10.05 4.29 36.16
C LEU A 217 -10.30 3.20 37.22
N GLN A 218 -9.28 2.82 37.99
CA GLN A 218 -9.46 1.89 39.11
C GLN A 218 -10.38 2.48 40.17
N GLN A 219 -10.20 3.74 40.54
CA GLN A 219 -11.09 4.44 41.47
C GLN A 219 -12.53 4.48 40.96
N TRP A 220 -12.72 4.80 39.66
CA TRP A 220 -14.04 4.79 39.03
C TRP A 220 -14.70 3.42 39.12
N LYS A 221 -13.98 2.37 38.78
CA LYS A 221 -14.49 0.99 38.85
C LYS A 221 -14.89 0.59 40.27
N ASN A 222 -14.12 0.99 41.26
CA ASN A 222 -14.46 0.72 42.68
C ASN A 222 -15.77 1.40 43.08
N GLU A 223 -16.08 2.54 42.51
CA GLU A 223 -17.31 3.30 42.79
C GLU A 223 -18.48 2.86 41.90
N HIS A 224 -18.27 2.03 40.89
CA HIS A 224 -19.26 1.63 39.88
C HIS A 224 -19.33 0.12 39.64
N ASN A 225 -19.14 -0.66 40.69
CA ASN A 225 -19.25 -2.13 40.67
C ASN A 225 -18.34 -2.82 39.65
N GLY A 226 -17.16 -2.26 39.42
CA GLY A 226 -16.18 -2.82 38.45
C GLY A 226 -16.39 -2.44 37.00
N SER A 227 -17.41 -1.66 36.70
CA SER A 227 -17.69 -1.23 35.32
C SER A 227 -16.90 0.03 34.96
N PRO A 228 -16.30 0.06 33.75
CA PRO A 228 -15.67 1.28 33.25
C PRO A 228 -16.72 2.32 32.81
N PRO A 229 -16.33 3.57 32.55
CA PRO A 229 -17.25 4.54 31.97
C PRO A 229 -17.87 4.02 30.65
N GLN A 230 -19.20 4.10 30.55
CA GLN A 230 -19.96 3.48 29.47
C GLN A 230 -20.38 4.44 28.37
N ASN A 231 -20.47 5.74 28.66
CA ASN A 231 -21.00 6.73 27.75
C ASN A 231 -20.24 8.07 27.87
N TYR A 232 -20.62 9.01 27.05
CA TYR A 232 -20.02 10.34 27.01
C TYR A 232 -20.09 11.06 28.36
N LYS A 233 -21.24 10.97 29.03
CA LYS A 233 -21.45 11.59 30.34
C LYS A 233 -20.50 11.02 31.39
N GLU A 234 -20.39 9.70 31.47
CA GLU A 234 -19.51 9.03 32.42
C GLU A 234 -18.03 9.31 32.11
N LYS A 235 -17.65 9.35 30.86
CA LYS A 235 -16.29 9.71 30.45
C LYS A 235 -15.94 11.14 30.87
N ASN A 236 -16.89 12.07 30.76
CA ASN A 236 -16.69 13.44 31.22
C ASN A 236 -16.59 13.50 32.77
N GLN A 237 -17.32 12.66 33.48
CA GLN A 237 -17.20 12.54 34.93
C GLN A 237 -15.81 12.02 35.31
N LEU A 238 -15.28 11.04 34.62
CA LEU A 238 -13.91 10.57 34.81
C LEU A 238 -12.89 11.69 34.57
N LYS A 239 -13.06 12.45 33.47
CA LYS A 239 -12.22 13.61 33.18
C LYS A 239 -12.26 14.63 34.33
N GLN A 240 -13.43 14.85 34.89
CA GLN A 240 -13.57 15.77 36.04
C GLN A 240 -12.86 15.24 37.29
N MET A 241 -12.93 13.94 37.58
CA MET A 241 -12.17 13.32 38.64
C MET A 241 -10.67 13.56 38.50
N ILE A 242 -10.16 13.39 37.28
CA ILE A 242 -8.74 13.64 36.97
C ILE A 242 -8.41 15.12 37.17
N ARG A 243 -9.27 16.02 36.72
CA ARG A 243 -9.08 17.47 36.88
C ARG A 243 -9.00 17.87 38.35
N GLU A 244 -9.84 17.28 39.17
CA GLU A 244 -9.82 17.51 40.64
C GLU A 244 -8.57 16.95 41.30
N GLY A 245 -7.88 16.02 40.65
CA GLY A 245 -6.61 15.46 41.12
C GLY A 245 -5.41 16.36 40.88
N ILE A 246 -5.54 17.42 40.11
CA ILE A 246 -4.47 18.40 39.93
C ILE A 246 -4.22 19.10 41.25
N ARG A 247 -2.94 19.14 41.65
CA ARG A 247 -2.58 19.74 42.97
C ARG A 247 -2.80 21.25 42.96
N LYS A 248 -3.10 21.76 44.15
CA LYS A 248 -3.27 23.19 44.41
C LYS A 248 -2.11 23.69 45.24
N ASN A 249 -1.74 24.96 45.07
CA ASN A 249 -0.74 25.61 45.91
C ASN A 249 -1.33 26.00 47.28
N GLU A 250 -0.53 26.63 48.15
CA GLU A 250 -0.94 27.05 49.48
C GLU A 250 -2.13 28.03 49.46
N ASP A 251 -2.28 28.79 48.37
CA ASP A 251 -3.38 29.74 48.19
C ASP A 251 -4.64 29.10 47.60
N GLY A 252 -4.64 27.77 47.36
CA GLY A 252 -5.76 27.04 46.79
C GLY A 252 -5.89 27.19 45.28
N ILE A 253 -4.88 27.73 44.62
CA ILE A 253 -4.84 27.90 43.15
C ILE A 253 -4.29 26.61 42.55
N THR A 254 -4.97 26.13 41.50
CA THR A 254 -4.56 24.94 40.76
C THR A 254 -3.16 25.10 40.14
N GLU A 255 -2.28 24.15 40.39
CA GLU A 255 -0.95 24.10 39.81
C GLU A 255 -1.06 23.81 38.30
N ASP A 256 -0.01 24.14 37.55
CA ASP A 256 0.10 23.82 36.16
C ASP A 256 0.73 22.42 36.00
N GLU A 257 -0.12 21.40 35.89
CA GLU A 257 0.32 20.01 35.71
C GLU A 257 -0.05 19.51 34.31
N GLU A 258 0.86 19.66 33.37
CA GLU A 258 0.67 19.32 31.99
C GLU A 258 0.32 17.84 31.79
N ASN A 259 0.90 16.94 32.59
CA ASN A 259 0.60 15.51 32.55
C ASN A 259 -0.87 15.20 32.85
N PHE A 260 -1.50 15.93 33.77
CA PHE A 260 -2.93 15.79 34.05
C PHE A 260 -3.78 16.31 32.89
N ASP A 261 -3.38 17.40 32.25
CA ASP A 261 -4.06 17.93 31.06
C ASP A 261 -3.97 16.93 29.90
N GLU A 262 -2.82 16.30 29.69
CA GLU A 262 -2.64 15.22 28.73
C GLU A 262 -3.55 14.03 29.04
N ALA A 263 -3.65 13.63 30.31
CA ALA A 263 -4.52 12.54 30.74
C ALA A 263 -5.98 12.84 30.40
N ILE A 264 -6.46 14.04 30.71
CA ILE A 264 -7.84 14.46 30.40
C ILE A 264 -8.11 14.39 28.90
N LYS A 265 -7.20 14.90 28.08
CA LYS A 265 -7.32 14.86 26.61
C LYS A 265 -7.30 13.44 26.05
N SER A 266 -6.64 12.52 26.74
CA SER A 266 -6.42 11.15 26.25
C SER A 266 -7.48 10.15 26.70
N VAL A 267 -8.42 10.53 27.56
CA VAL A 267 -9.42 9.60 28.13
C VAL A 267 -10.20 8.87 27.03
N ASN A 268 -10.70 9.58 26.03
CA ASN A 268 -11.52 8.96 24.99
C ASN A 268 -10.73 7.92 24.19
N MET A 269 -9.50 8.21 23.85
CA MET A 269 -8.61 7.30 23.12
C MET A 269 -8.18 6.13 24.01
N ALA A 270 -7.84 6.40 25.27
CA ALA A 270 -7.32 5.40 26.19
C ALA A 270 -8.38 4.38 26.63
N LEU A 271 -9.66 4.75 26.63
CA LEU A 271 -10.76 3.88 27.03
C LEU A 271 -11.38 3.09 25.88
N VAL A 272 -10.81 3.15 24.68
CA VAL A 272 -11.26 2.29 23.56
C VAL A 272 -11.03 0.83 23.96
N PRO A 273 -12.08 -0.01 23.89
CA PRO A 273 -11.93 -1.43 24.25
C PRO A 273 -10.93 -2.16 23.35
N THR A 274 -10.19 -3.09 23.95
CA THR A 274 -9.31 -3.98 23.19
C THR A 274 -10.16 -4.91 22.34
N ARG A 275 -9.96 -4.88 21.04
CA ARG A 275 -10.65 -5.78 20.12
C ARG A 275 -9.79 -6.09 18.89
N ILE A 276 -10.13 -7.19 18.26
CA ILE A 276 -9.50 -7.59 17.01
C ILE A 276 -10.20 -6.82 15.89
N PRO A 277 -9.47 -6.09 15.04
CA PRO A 277 -10.07 -5.44 13.88
C PRO A 277 -10.81 -6.44 12.99
N SER A 278 -11.97 -6.05 12.47
CA SER A 278 -12.79 -6.91 11.63
C SER A 278 -12.05 -7.44 10.39
N GLU A 279 -11.16 -6.63 9.83
CA GLU A 279 -10.34 -7.03 8.69
C GLU A 279 -9.40 -8.19 9.03
N VAL A 280 -8.82 -8.19 10.22
CA VAL A 280 -7.95 -9.26 10.70
C VAL A 280 -8.77 -10.52 10.99
N GLU A 281 -9.93 -10.35 11.60
CA GLU A 281 -10.85 -11.47 11.87
C GLU A 281 -11.27 -12.18 10.59
N LYS A 282 -11.55 -11.43 9.53
CA LYS A 282 -11.84 -12.01 8.21
C LYS A 282 -10.68 -12.85 7.70
N LEU A 283 -9.44 -12.39 7.91
CA LEU A 283 -8.25 -13.13 7.49
C LEU A 283 -8.06 -14.42 8.30
N PHE A 284 -8.41 -14.43 9.58
CA PHE A 284 -8.39 -15.65 10.39
C PHE A 284 -9.32 -16.74 9.83
N ASN A 285 -10.40 -16.34 9.18
CA ASN A 285 -11.38 -17.24 8.58
C ASN A 285 -11.13 -17.51 7.09
N ASP A 286 -10.06 -16.95 6.53
CA ASP A 286 -9.69 -17.19 5.14
C ASP A 286 -9.25 -18.66 4.96
N PRO A 287 -9.67 -19.33 3.86
CA PRO A 287 -9.25 -20.71 3.60
C PRO A 287 -7.73 -20.94 3.65
N CYS A 288 -6.94 -19.94 3.24
CA CYS A 288 -5.47 -20.04 3.31
C CYS A 288 -4.94 -20.09 4.75
N ALA A 289 -5.64 -19.48 5.71
CA ALA A 289 -5.30 -19.57 7.13
C ALA A 289 -5.77 -20.87 7.76
N ILE A 290 -6.93 -21.37 7.32
CA ILE A 290 -7.55 -22.58 7.86
C ILE A 290 -6.85 -23.83 7.32
N ASN A 291 -6.56 -23.87 6.03
CA ASN A 291 -6.01 -25.05 5.33
C ASN A 291 -4.55 -24.84 4.95
N LEU A 292 -3.67 -24.90 5.95
CA LEU A 292 -2.23 -24.79 5.70
C LEU A 292 -1.69 -26.03 4.99
N SER A 293 -0.69 -25.84 4.15
CA SER A 293 0.01 -26.90 3.42
C SER A 293 1.52 -26.60 3.39
N PRO A 294 2.35 -27.56 2.93
CA PRO A 294 3.79 -27.29 2.77
C PRO A 294 4.09 -26.11 1.82
N GLU A 295 3.18 -25.80 0.90
CA GLU A 295 3.29 -24.71 -0.07
C GLU A 295 2.78 -23.38 0.48
N SER A 296 2.20 -23.35 1.69
CA SER A 296 1.69 -22.12 2.30
C SER A 296 2.80 -21.09 2.47
N LYS A 297 2.48 -19.84 2.09
CA LYS A 297 3.41 -18.72 2.27
C LYS A 297 3.60 -18.40 3.75
N PRO A 298 4.76 -17.87 4.15
CA PRO A 298 5.03 -17.49 5.54
C PRO A 298 3.95 -16.62 6.18
N PHE A 299 3.36 -15.69 5.43
CA PHE A 299 2.27 -14.85 5.92
C PHE A 299 1.13 -15.66 6.56
N TRP A 300 0.69 -16.71 5.89
CA TRP A 300 -0.44 -17.52 6.36
C TRP A 300 -0.07 -18.39 7.56
N ILE A 301 1.16 -18.84 7.65
CA ILE A 301 1.67 -19.58 8.81
C ILE A 301 1.73 -18.64 10.02
N LEU A 302 2.24 -17.44 9.84
CA LEU A 302 2.29 -16.41 10.88
C LEU A 302 0.89 -16.01 11.35
N LEU A 303 -0.01 -15.80 10.41
CA LEU A 303 -1.40 -15.44 10.73
C LEU A 303 -2.10 -16.56 11.50
N ARG A 304 -1.90 -17.82 11.10
CA ARG A 304 -2.47 -18.98 11.80
C ARG A 304 -1.92 -19.09 13.22
N ALA A 305 -0.63 -18.84 13.43
CA ALA A 305 -0.02 -18.84 14.75
C ALA A 305 -0.63 -17.75 15.64
N VAL A 306 -0.83 -16.55 15.09
CA VAL A 306 -1.50 -15.45 15.80
C VAL A 306 -2.95 -15.80 16.11
N LYS A 307 -3.67 -16.42 15.20
CA LYS A 307 -5.03 -16.90 15.42
C LYS A 307 -5.10 -17.88 16.61
N GLU A 308 -4.20 -18.86 16.65
CA GLU A 308 -4.12 -19.82 17.75
C GLU A 308 -3.77 -19.16 19.07
N PHE A 309 -2.90 -18.14 19.06
CA PHE A 309 -2.61 -17.32 20.22
C PHE A 309 -3.87 -16.61 20.74
N VAL A 310 -4.61 -15.97 19.87
CA VAL A 310 -5.86 -15.27 20.22
C VAL A 310 -6.87 -16.22 20.87
N GLU A 311 -6.99 -17.43 20.32
CA GLU A 311 -7.94 -18.43 20.81
C GLU A 311 -7.52 -19.07 22.13
N ASN A 312 -6.25 -19.00 22.49
CA ASN A 312 -5.68 -19.65 23.68
C ASN A 312 -5.05 -18.61 24.62
N GLU A 313 -3.72 -18.43 24.56
CA GLU A 313 -2.97 -17.61 25.53
C GLU A 313 -3.32 -16.12 25.47
N GLY A 314 -3.71 -15.61 24.31
CA GLY A 314 -4.14 -14.23 24.11
C GLY A 314 -5.52 -13.92 24.68
N ASN A 315 -6.29 -14.97 24.98
CA ASN A 315 -7.63 -14.83 25.57
C ASN A 315 -8.49 -13.81 24.83
N GLY A 316 -8.55 -13.92 23.51
CA GLY A 316 -9.36 -13.05 22.66
C GLY A 316 -8.67 -11.77 22.17
N ALA A 317 -7.39 -11.58 22.52
CA ALA A 317 -6.64 -10.41 22.08
C ALA A 317 -5.43 -10.80 21.23
N LEU A 318 -5.07 -9.91 20.30
CA LEU A 318 -3.84 -10.01 19.52
C LEU A 318 -2.62 -9.86 20.45
N PRO A 319 -1.41 -10.26 20.01
CA PRO A 319 -0.20 -9.97 20.76
C PRO A 319 -0.06 -8.47 20.98
N LEU A 320 0.44 -8.10 22.16
CA LEU A 320 0.62 -6.69 22.52
C LEU A 320 1.64 -6.04 21.61
N ARG A 321 1.32 -4.84 21.10
CA ARG A 321 2.23 -4.11 20.21
C ARG A 321 3.51 -3.68 20.91
N GLY A 322 3.41 -3.27 22.19
CA GLY A 322 4.56 -2.94 23.02
C GLY A 322 5.08 -1.52 22.90
N SER A 323 4.46 -0.68 22.08
CA SER A 323 4.79 0.74 21.96
C SER A 323 3.78 1.60 22.74
N ILE A 324 4.25 2.70 23.29
CA ILE A 324 3.43 3.69 23.98
C ILE A 324 3.68 5.08 23.41
N PRO A 325 2.69 5.99 23.45
CA PRO A 325 2.88 7.35 22.97
C PRO A 325 3.82 8.16 23.85
N ASP A 326 4.32 9.27 23.34
CA ASP A 326 5.12 10.22 24.13
C ASP A 326 4.23 10.88 25.18
N MET A 327 4.82 11.10 26.36
CA MET A 327 4.13 11.68 27.50
C MET A 327 5.04 12.64 28.25
N THR A 328 4.46 13.65 28.89
CA THR A 328 5.17 14.51 29.83
C THR A 328 5.47 13.70 31.09
N ALA A 329 6.72 13.29 31.24
CA ALA A 329 7.17 12.46 32.34
C ALA A 329 8.67 12.63 32.53
N ASP A 330 9.20 12.26 33.71
CA ASP A 330 10.62 12.07 33.84
C ASP A 330 11.07 10.83 33.08
N SER A 331 12.28 10.84 32.58
CA SER A 331 12.80 9.77 31.72
C SER A 331 12.78 8.40 32.40
N GLY A 332 13.04 8.36 33.72
CA GLY A 332 13.05 7.10 34.48
C GLY A 332 11.68 6.43 34.51
N ARG A 333 10.63 7.18 34.84
CA ARG A 333 9.27 6.63 34.90
C ARG A 333 8.75 6.26 33.52
N TYR A 334 9.06 7.07 32.51
CA TYR A 334 8.67 6.77 31.12
C TYR A 334 9.30 5.45 30.65
N ILE A 335 10.60 5.27 30.91
CA ILE A 335 11.32 4.05 30.53
C ILE A 335 10.76 2.82 31.28
N GLN A 336 10.46 2.95 32.57
CA GLN A 336 9.88 1.85 33.34
C GLN A 336 8.50 1.45 32.80
N LEU A 337 7.66 2.42 32.45
CA LEU A 337 6.36 2.17 31.83
C LEU A 337 6.53 1.50 30.46
N GLN A 338 7.42 2.02 29.63
CA GLN A 338 7.74 1.44 28.32
C GLN A 338 8.23 0.00 28.48
N ASN A 339 9.09 -0.27 29.44
CA ASN A 339 9.61 -1.62 29.70
C ASN A 339 8.50 -2.60 30.12
N ALA A 340 7.48 -2.14 30.85
CA ALA A 340 6.34 -2.99 31.19
C ALA A 340 5.61 -3.47 29.94
N TYR A 341 5.40 -2.58 28.97
CA TYR A 341 4.78 -2.92 27.68
C TYR A 341 5.68 -3.83 26.84
N ILE A 342 6.98 -3.57 26.81
CA ILE A 342 7.94 -4.39 26.07
C ILE A 342 8.00 -5.81 26.67
N GLU A 343 7.99 -5.93 27.99
CA GLU A 343 8.02 -7.24 28.68
C GLU A 343 6.85 -8.12 28.22
N GLN A 344 5.64 -7.59 28.24
CA GLN A 344 4.47 -8.37 27.82
C GLN A 344 4.49 -8.66 26.32
N ALA A 345 4.90 -7.71 25.51
CA ALA A 345 5.04 -7.91 24.07
C ALA A 345 6.02 -9.04 23.77
N ASN A 346 7.15 -9.08 24.46
CA ASN A 346 8.15 -10.15 24.30
C ASN A 346 7.63 -11.52 24.74
N LYS A 347 6.83 -11.58 25.80
CA LYS A 347 6.18 -12.82 26.24
C LYS A 347 5.22 -13.34 25.15
N ASP A 348 4.43 -12.45 24.57
CA ASP A 348 3.48 -12.82 23.51
C ASP A 348 4.21 -13.32 22.28
N VAL A 349 5.29 -12.65 21.88
CA VAL A 349 6.12 -13.06 20.73
C VAL A 349 6.74 -14.43 20.97
N ALA A 350 7.21 -14.73 22.18
CA ALA A 350 7.80 -16.04 22.52
C ALA A 350 6.78 -17.17 22.35
N VAL A 351 5.55 -16.97 22.81
CA VAL A 351 4.47 -17.95 22.63
C VAL A 351 4.17 -18.16 21.14
N ILE A 352 4.07 -17.09 20.37
CA ILE A 352 3.77 -17.17 18.95
C ILE A 352 4.92 -17.81 18.19
N THR A 353 6.17 -17.54 18.58
CA THR A 353 7.35 -18.18 17.98
C THR A 353 7.29 -19.71 18.10
N ASP A 354 6.93 -20.20 19.29
CA ASP A 354 6.77 -21.64 19.49
C ASP A 354 5.67 -22.22 18.59
N LYS A 355 4.54 -21.52 18.45
CA LYS A 355 3.45 -21.93 17.58
C LYS A 355 3.87 -21.96 16.11
N VAL A 356 4.61 -20.97 15.66
CA VAL A 356 5.14 -20.90 14.28
C VAL A 356 6.04 -22.11 14.01
N ASN A 357 6.96 -22.39 14.91
CA ASN A 357 7.90 -23.51 14.76
C ASN A 357 7.18 -24.86 14.77
N MET A 358 6.16 -25.02 15.60
CA MET A 358 5.34 -26.23 15.60
C MET A 358 4.58 -26.42 14.28
N LEU A 359 4.03 -25.33 13.73
CA LEU A 359 3.34 -25.37 12.44
C LEU A 359 4.29 -25.74 11.30
N ILE A 360 5.46 -25.13 11.25
CA ILE A 360 6.49 -25.44 10.24
C ILE A 360 6.88 -26.91 10.29
N ASN A 361 7.11 -27.44 11.50
CA ASN A 361 7.48 -28.84 11.69
C ASN A 361 6.34 -29.79 11.26
N SER A 362 5.09 -29.46 11.62
CA SER A 362 3.94 -30.29 11.27
C SER A 362 3.66 -30.31 9.76
N LEU A 363 4.01 -29.24 9.05
CA LEU A 363 3.85 -29.14 7.59
C LEU A 363 5.02 -29.74 6.82
N ALA A 364 6.04 -30.23 7.51
CA ALA A 364 7.29 -30.72 6.90
C ALA A 364 7.90 -29.68 5.94
N LYS A 365 7.75 -28.40 6.27
CA LYS A 365 8.26 -27.30 5.46
C LYS A 365 9.76 -27.18 5.67
N GLY A 366 10.53 -27.17 4.57
CA GLY A 366 12.00 -27.08 4.62
C GLY A 366 12.54 -25.66 4.85
N VAL A 367 11.67 -24.67 5.06
CA VAL A 367 12.05 -23.26 5.22
C VAL A 367 11.65 -22.81 6.62
N SER A 368 12.57 -22.13 7.33
CA SER A 368 12.29 -21.51 8.62
C SER A 368 11.83 -20.07 8.43
N ILE A 369 11.08 -19.57 9.42
CA ILE A 369 10.72 -18.15 9.52
C ILE A 369 11.58 -17.55 10.62
N SER A 370 12.26 -16.43 10.34
CA SER A 370 13.19 -15.83 11.29
C SER A 370 12.46 -15.20 12.48
N ASP A 371 13.16 -15.09 13.60
CA ASP A 371 12.63 -14.42 14.80
C ASP A 371 12.29 -12.95 14.52
N GLN A 372 13.04 -12.29 13.66
CA GLN A 372 12.75 -10.91 13.24
C GLN A 372 11.44 -10.81 12.48
N GLU A 373 11.19 -11.73 11.56
CA GLU A 373 9.94 -11.77 10.80
C GLU A 373 8.74 -12.01 11.71
N ILE A 374 8.88 -12.90 12.70
CA ILE A 374 7.82 -13.20 13.66
C ILE A 374 7.53 -11.96 14.52
N LYS A 375 8.58 -11.32 15.02
CA LYS A 375 8.44 -10.11 15.85
C LYS A 375 7.78 -8.97 15.08
N LEU A 376 8.18 -8.75 13.84
CA LEU A 376 7.60 -7.73 12.98
C LEU A 376 6.12 -8.01 12.71
N PHE A 377 5.77 -9.26 12.43
CA PHE A 377 4.38 -9.67 12.22
C PHE A 377 3.53 -9.44 13.46
N CYS A 378 4.02 -9.83 14.63
CA CYS A 378 3.29 -9.62 15.90
C CYS A 378 3.05 -8.15 16.16
N LYS A 379 4.05 -7.30 15.96
CA LYS A 379 3.93 -5.86 16.14
C LYS A 379 2.87 -5.23 15.24
N ASN A 380 2.71 -5.77 14.04
CA ASN A 380 1.79 -5.24 13.04
C ASN A 380 0.51 -6.07 12.85
N SER A 381 0.26 -7.05 13.73
CA SER A 381 -0.83 -8.01 13.55
C SER A 381 -2.22 -7.39 13.42
N ALA A 382 -2.44 -6.21 14.02
CA ALA A 382 -3.70 -5.47 13.89
C ALA A 382 -3.88 -4.81 12.51
N PHE A 383 -2.81 -4.70 11.73
CA PHE A 383 -2.77 -3.89 10.52
C PHE A 383 -2.49 -4.70 9.26
N VAL A 384 -2.35 -6.01 9.38
CA VAL A 384 -2.08 -6.87 8.22
C VAL A 384 -3.25 -6.82 7.25
N ARG A 385 -2.92 -6.83 5.96
CA ARG A 385 -3.91 -6.76 4.88
C ARG A 385 -3.51 -7.70 3.75
N ILE A 386 -4.48 -8.06 2.96
CA ILE A 386 -4.27 -8.85 1.76
C ILE A 386 -4.93 -8.15 0.58
N LEU A 387 -4.27 -8.20 -0.56
CA LEU A 387 -4.78 -7.66 -1.81
C LEU A 387 -4.87 -8.81 -2.81
N ARG A 388 -6.08 -9.05 -3.35
CA ARG A 388 -6.33 -10.00 -4.42
C ARG A 388 -7.02 -9.26 -5.55
N CYS A 389 -6.32 -9.10 -6.66
CA CYS A 389 -6.87 -8.46 -7.85
C CYS A 389 -7.58 -9.49 -8.72
N THR A 390 -8.50 -9.02 -9.56
CA THR A 390 -8.97 -9.79 -10.71
C THR A 390 -7.87 -9.87 -11.75
N SER A 391 -7.86 -10.90 -12.57
CA SER A 391 -6.97 -10.98 -13.72
C SER A 391 -7.43 -10.03 -14.83
N LEU A 392 -6.53 -9.66 -15.74
CA LEU A 392 -6.93 -8.90 -16.92
C LEU A 392 -7.85 -9.72 -17.83
N ALA A 393 -7.67 -11.04 -17.89
CA ALA A 393 -8.57 -11.91 -18.63
C ALA A 393 -10.02 -11.79 -18.12
N GLU A 394 -10.24 -11.70 -16.81
CA GLU A 394 -11.56 -11.48 -16.23
C GLU A 394 -12.11 -10.09 -16.55
N GLU A 395 -11.28 -9.06 -16.44
CA GLU A 395 -11.69 -7.69 -16.73
C GLU A 395 -12.04 -7.48 -18.20
N TYR A 396 -11.34 -8.13 -19.12
CA TYR A 396 -11.52 -7.98 -20.55
C TYR A 396 -12.53 -8.96 -21.16
N ASN A 397 -13.17 -9.76 -20.30
CA ASN A 397 -14.26 -10.66 -20.69
C ASN A 397 -15.59 -10.02 -20.32
N SER A 398 -16.48 -9.82 -21.30
CA SER A 398 -17.78 -9.18 -21.10
C SER A 398 -18.71 -9.93 -20.15
N GLN A 399 -18.45 -11.22 -19.88
CA GLN A 399 -19.23 -12.04 -18.96
C GLN A 399 -18.79 -11.87 -17.50
N THR A 400 -17.53 -11.46 -17.27
CA THR A 400 -16.94 -11.41 -15.94
C THR A 400 -16.51 -10.00 -15.50
N ILE A 401 -16.50 -9.02 -16.41
CA ILE A 401 -16.15 -7.64 -16.10
C ILE A 401 -17.12 -7.05 -15.06
N ASN A 402 -16.60 -6.19 -14.18
CA ASN A 402 -17.38 -5.53 -13.13
C ASN A 402 -18.29 -4.44 -13.71
N THR A 403 -19.39 -4.86 -14.36
CA THR A 403 -20.34 -3.96 -15.00
C THR A 403 -21.13 -3.12 -14.00
N GLN A 404 -21.30 -3.62 -12.77
CA GLN A 404 -22.02 -2.90 -11.74
C GLN A 404 -21.32 -1.60 -11.35
N ASP A 405 -20.01 -1.65 -11.07
CA ASP A 405 -19.25 -0.46 -10.70
C ASP A 405 -19.05 0.48 -11.89
N ILE A 406 -18.78 -0.07 -13.07
CA ILE A 406 -18.67 0.75 -14.30
C ILE A 406 -19.99 1.48 -14.55
N GLY A 407 -21.11 0.77 -14.50
CA GLY A 407 -22.43 1.33 -14.74
C GLY A 407 -22.81 2.40 -13.72
N SER A 408 -22.56 2.15 -12.44
CA SER A 408 -22.90 3.10 -11.38
C SER A 408 -22.15 4.42 -11.52
N HIS A 409 -20.89 4.37 -11.95
CA HIS A 409 -20.09 5.58 -12.17
C HIS A 409 -20.46 6.31 -13.47
N LEU A 410 -20.93 5.59 -14.50
CA LEU A 410 -21.38 6.20 -15.74
C LEU A 410 -22.77 6.85 -15.63
N GLU A 411 -23.57 6.45 -14.64
CA GLU A 411 -24.89 7.02 -14.37
C GLU A 411 -24.85 8.34 -13.60
N ASP A 412 -23.66 8.88 -13.32
CA ASP A 412 -23.50 10.18 -12.70
C ASP A 412 -24.27 11.24 -13.49
N GLU A 413 -25.12 12.00 -12.77
CA GLU A 413 -26.05 12.97 -13.37
C GLU A 413 -25.36 14.00 -14.27
N ASP A 414 -24.13 14.39 -13.90
CA ASP A 414 -23.34 15.38 -14.67
C ASP A 414 -22.64 14.75 -15.87
N GLY A 415 -22.54 13.43 -15.93
CA GLY A 415 -21.86 12.71 -17.02
C GLY A 415 -20.37 13.00 -17.12
N ASP A 416 -19.73 13.37 -16.01
CA ASP A 416 -18.33 13.82 -15.94
C ASP A 416 -17.44 12.95 -15.04
N SER A 417 -17.89 11.72 -14.75
CA SER A 417 -17.09 10.77 -13.97
C SER A 417 -15.80 10.38 -14.70
N GLU A 418 -14.72 10.20 -13.96
CA GLU A 418 -13.45 9.71 -14.50
C GLU A 418 -13.56 8.29 -15.09
N MET A 419 -14.60 7.54 -14.76
CA MET A 419 -14.89 6.24 -15.40
C MET A 419 -15.04 6.37 -16.92
N ILE A 420 -15.44 7.54 -17.40
CA ILE A 420 -15.53 7.81 -18.84
C ILE A 420 -14.18 7.59 -19.51
N PHE A 421 -13.09 8.01 -18.87
CA PHE A 421 -11.74 7.84 -19.42
C PHE A 421 -11.33 6.37 -19.51
N TYR A 422 -11.77 5.56 -18.56
CA TYR A 422 -11.58 4.11 -18.64
C TYR A 422 -12.27 3.52 -19.86
N VAL A 423 -13.52 3.90 -20.08
CA VAL A 423 -14.30 3.45 -21.24
C VAL A 423 -13.65 3.91 -22.53
N LEU A 424 -13.20 5.15 -22.59
CA LEU A 424 -12.49 5.71 -23.75
C LEU A 424 -11.21 4.95 -24.04
N LEU A 425 -10.40 4.66 -23.02
CA LEU A 425 -9.16 3.89 -23.20
C LEU A 425 -9.42 2.46 -23.67
N ARG A 426 -10.48 1.81 -23.14
CA ARG A 426 -10.89 0.50 -23.66
C ARG A 426 -11.34 0.60 -25.11
N GLY A 427 -12.02 1.67 -25.47
CA GLY A 427 -12.45 1.94 -26.84
C GLY A 427 -11.30 2.16 -27.79
N VAL A 428 -10.30 2.96 -27.40
CA VAL A 428 -9.12 3.22 -28.28
C VAL A 428 -8.28 1.96 -28.45
N ASP A 429 -8.21 1.09 -27.45
CA ASP A 429 -7.51 -0.18 -27.58
C ASP A 429 -8.23 -1.11 -28.56
N ARG A 430 -9.56 -1.16 -28.51
CA ARG A 430 -10.37 -1.90 -29.49
C ARG A 430 -10.22 -1.32 -30.89
N PHE A 431 -10.16 0.00 -31.01
CA PHE A 431 -9.88 0.69 -32.28
C PHE A 431 -8.52 0.24 -32.87
N TYR A 432 -7.50 0.18 -32.01
CA TYR A 432 -6.17 -0.26 -32.44
C TYR A 432 -6.18 -1.71 -32.96
N GLU A 433 -6.88 -2.60 -32.30
CA GLU A 433 -6.99 -4.00 -32.74
C GLU A 433 -7.68 -4.11 -34.11
N GLU A 434 -8.62 -3.21 -34.40
CA GLU A 434 -9.36 -3.22 -35.65
C GLU A 434 -8.61 -2.52 -36.80
N TYR A 435 -7.97 -1.38 -36.51
CA TYR A 435 -7.35 -0.53 -37.54
C TYR A 435 -5.82 -0.51 -37.53
N ASN A 436 -5.20 -1.16 -36.56
CA ASN A 436 -3.74 -1.21 -36.37
C ASN A 436 -3.09 0.19 -36.23
N ARG A 437 -3.82 1.14 -35.71
CA ARG A 437 -3.40 2.49 -35.38
C ARG A 437 -4.30 3.06 -34.29
N TYR A 438 -3.83 4.11 -33.60
CA TYR A 438 -4.68 4.81 -32.64
C TYR A 438 -5.54 5.88 -33.34
N PRO A 439 -6.76 6.19 -32.80
CA PRO A 439 -7.64 7.17 -33.44
C PRO A 439 -7.04 8.57 -33.38
N GLY A 440 -7.16 9.32 -34.50
CA GLY A 440 -6.72 10.71 -34.57
C GLY A 440 -5.21 10.91 -34.60
N GLY A 441 -4.45 9.90 -34.96
CA GLY A 441 -2.99 9.97 -35.02
C GLY A 441 -2.45 11.08 -35.93
N ASP A 442 -3.18 11.38 -37.02
CA ASP A 442 -2.93 12.53 -37.89
C ASP A 442 -4.11 13.49 -37.79
N ASN A 443 -3.87 14.79 -37.98
CA ASN A 443 -4.89 15.83 -37.84
C ASN A 443 -6.09 15.64 -38.78
N ASP A 444 -5.87 15.17 -40.01
CA ASP A 444 -6.94 14.92 -40.99
C ASP A 444 -7.78 13.67 -40.67
N GLN A 445 -7.33 12.85 -39.71
CA GLN A 445 -8.03 11.64 -39.28
C GLN A 445 -8.98 11.89 -38.10
N VAL A 446 -8.88 13.03 -37.42
CA VAL A 446 -9.63 13.29 -36.18
C VAL A 446 -11.15 13.17 -36.42
N GLU A 447 -11.70 13.90 -37.34
CA GLU A 447 -13.16 13.92 -37.61
C GLU A 447 -13.70 12.55 -38.07
N PRO A 448 -13.09 11.86 -39.03
CA PRO A 448 -13.54 10.52 -39.39
C PRO A 448 -13.43 9.52 -38.24
N ASP A 449 -12.37 9.61 -37.45
CA ASP A 449 -12.11 8.67 -36.35
C ASP A 449 -13.08 8.86 -35.17
N VAL A 450 -13.60 10.08 -34.97
CA VAL A 450 -14.64 10.34 -33.95
C VAL A 450 -15.85 9.43 -34.19
N GLN A 451 -16.32 9.32 -35.41
CA GLN A 451 -17.48 8.48 -35.74
C GLN A 451 -17.18 6.98 -35.57
N LEU A 452 -15.99 6.56 -36.01
CA LEU A 452 -15.56 5.17 -35.85
C LEU A 452 -15.42 4.80 -34.36
N LEU A 453 -14.79 5.63 -33.57
CA LEU A 453 -14.60 5.39 -32.14
C LEU A 453 -15.93 5.42 -31.39
N LYS A 454 -16.84 6.33 -31.75
CA LYS A 454 -18.19 6.38 -31.19
C LYS A 454 -18.93 5.06 -31.37
N GLY A 455 -18.84 4.47 -32.57
CA GLY A 455 -19.45 3.17 -32.85
C GLY A 455 -18.82 2.05 -32.02
N ILE A 456 -17.50 2.07 -31.86
CA ILE A 456 -16.76 1.08 -31.06
C ILE A 456 -17.16 1.18 -29.58
N ILE A 457 -17.23 2.39 -29.03
CA ILE A 457 -17.60 2.62 -27.62
C ILE A 457 -19.05 2.19 -27.37
N SER A 458 -19.98 2.54 -28.27
CA SER A 458 -21.37 2.12 -28.16
C SER A 458 -21.51 0.60 -28.15
N LYS A 459 -20.77 -0.08 -29.01
CA LYS A 459 -20.75 -1.55 -29.05
C LYS A 459 -20.17 -2.13 -27.76
N LEU A 460 -19.11 -1.56 -27.24
CA LEU A 460 -18.46 -2.01 -26.01
C LEU A 460 -19.42 -1.88 -24.81
N ILE A 461 -20.07 -0.74 -24.66
CA ILE A 461 -21.06 -0.49 -23.60
C ILE A 461 -22.22 -1.47 -23.72
N HIS A 462 -22.68 -1.73 -24.94
CA HIS A 462 -23.76 -2.70 -25.19
C HIS A 462 -23.33 -4.13 -24.82
N GLU A 463 -22.11 -4.53 -25.16
CA GLU A 463 -21.55 -5.83 -24.77
C GLU A 463 -21.51 -6.00 -23.24
N TRP A 464 -21.32 -4.93 -22.51
CA TRP A 464 -21.34 -4.94 -21.04
C TRP A 464 -22.77 -4.95 -20.47
N GLY A 465 -23.78 -4.88 -21.30
CA GLY A 465 -25.19 -4.83 -20.87
C GLY A 465 -25.61 -3.50 -20.28
N LEU A 466 -24.88 -2.43 -20.57
CA LEU A 466 -25.14 -1.08 -20.07
C LEU A 466 -25.86 -0.24 -21.13
N THR A 467 -26.62 0.75 -20.67
CA THR A 467 -27.38 1.67 -21.51
C THR A 467 -26.82 3.10 -21.52
N SER A 468 -25.76 3.35 -20.72
CA SER A 468 -25.13 4.66 -20.61
C SER A 468 -24.44 5.05 -21.92
N ASN A 469 -24.35 6.35 -22.17
CA ASN A 469 -23.64 6.91 -23.33
C ASN A 469 -22.50 7.81 -22.87
N VAL A 470 -21.41 7.81 -23.63
CA VAL A 470 -20.31 8.74 -23.45
C VAL A 470 -20.58 9.96 -24.35
N LYS A 471 -20.47 11.16 -23.79
CA LYS A 471 -20.65 12.41 -24.55
C LYS A 471 -19.66 12.48 -25.72
N GLU A 472 -20.12 12.93 -26.87
CA GLU A 472 -19.31 13.04 -28.08
C GLU A 472 -18.10 13.96 -27.89
N ASP A 473 -18.22 14.99 -27.06
CA ASP A 473 -17.10 15.90 -26.75
C ASP A 473 -15.89 15.16 -26.18
N TYR A 474 -16.11 14.17 -25.32
CA TYR A 474 -15.02 13.34 -24.78
C TYR A 474 -14.39 12.46 -25.87
N ILE A 475 -15.20 11.92 -26.77
CA ILE A 475 -14.73 11.10 -27.89
C ILE A 475 -13.89 11.95 -28.84
N HIS A 476 -14.35 13.15 -29.13
CA HIS A 476 -13.62 14.11 -29.95
C HIS A 476 -12.28 14.46 -29.33
N GLU A 477 -12.26 14.72 -28.02
CA GLU A 477 -11.05 15.09 -27.28
C GLU A 477 -10.03 13.95 -27.28
N ILE A 478 -10.45 12.71 -27.06
CA ILE A 478 -9.55 11.55 -27.07
C ILE A 478 -8.93 11.35 -28.45
N CYS A 479 -9.67 11.60 -29.53
CA CYS A 479 -9.14 11.57 -30.91
C CYS A 479 -8.13 12.69 -31.14
N ARG A 480 -8.37 13.87 -30.58
CA ARG A 480 -7.41 14.98 -30.66
C ARG A 480 -6.11 14.65 -29.95
N TYR A 481 -6.15 13.87 -28.88
CA TYR A 481 -4.94 13.42 -28.19
C TYR A 481 -4.08 12.54 -29.09
N GLY A 482 -4.69 11.74 -29.96
CA GLY A 482 -3.97 10.92 -30.93
C GLY A 482 -2.92 9.99 -30.33
N ALA A 483 -3.17 9.50 -29.12
CA ALA A 483 -2.24 8.70 -28.32
C ALA A 483 -0.96 9.45 -27.93
N SER A 484 -0.97 10.78 -27.92
CA SER A 484 0.20 11.57 -27.51
C SER A 484 0.59 11.28 -26.08
N GLU A 485 1.87 11.10 -25.85
CA GLU A 485 2.44 10.90 -24.53
C GLU A 485 3.20 12.18 -24.16
N LEU A 486 2.58 13.01 -23.32
CA LEU A 486 3.17 14.27 -22.87
C LEU A 486 4.12 14.04 -21.71
N HIS A 487 5.28 14.69 -21.75
CA HIS A 487 6.29 14.55 -20.70
C HIS A 487 5.75 14.87 -19.31
N THR A 488 4.93 15.92 -19.17
CA THR A 488 4.34 16.33 -17.88
C THR A 488 3.46 15.24 -17.28
N ILE A 489 2.67 14.57 -18.11
CA ILE A 489 1.79 13.47 -17.66
C ILE A 489 2.63 12.22 -17.39
N ALA A 490 3.59 11.91 -18.24
CA ALA A 490 4.53 10.82 -18.03
C ALA A 490 5.29 10.98 -16.71
N SER A 491 5.70 12.20 -16.38
CA SER A 491 6.40 12.51 -15.13
C SER A 491 5.53 12.25 -13.89
N ILE A 492 4.29 12.70 -13.91
CA ILE A 492 3.33 12.47 -12.80
C ILE A 492 3.04 10.97 -12.65
N MET A 493 2.70 10.32 -13.75
CA MET A 493 2.38 8.89 -13.74
C MET A 493 3.60 8.05 -13.37
N GLY A 494 4.79 8.46 -13.79
CA GLY A 494 6.03 7.82 -13.41
C GLY A 494 6.26 7.84 -11.90
N GLY A 495 6.00 8.96 -11.25
CA GLY A 495 6.07 9.08 -9.80
C GLY A 495 5.02 8.22 -9.08
N CYS A 496 3.77 8.30 -9.53
CA CYS A 496 2.67 7.52 -8.94
C CYS A 496 2.90 6.01 -9.09
N ALA A 497 3.29 5.56 -10.28
CA ALA A 497 3.54 4.15 -10.54
C ALA A 497 4.73 3.62 -9.76
N ALA A 498 5.81 4.38 -9.67
CA ALA A 498 6.99 3.99 -8.89
C ALA A 498 6.64 3.79 -7.40
N GLN A 499 5.79 4.64 -6.83
CA GLN A 499 5.32 4.48 -5.45
C GLN A 499 4.57 3.16 -5.27
N GLU A 500 3.71 2.79 -6.21
CA GLU A 500 2.98 1.52 -6.13
C GLU A 500 3.93 0.32 -6.26
N VAL A 501 4.92 0.40 -7.15
CA VAL A 501 5.95 -0.63 -7.29
C VAL A 501 6.72 -0.81 -5.97
N ILE A 502 7.12 0.27 -5.33
CA ILE A 502 7.85 0.24 -4.04
C ILE A 502 6.98 -0.40 -2.95
N LYS A 503 5.69 -0.08 -2.88
CA LYS A 503 4.76 -0.71 -1.93
C LYS A 503 4.70 -2.22 -2.13
N VAL A 504 4.62 -2.67 -3.37
CA VAL A 504 4.59 -4.12 -3.69
C VAL A 504 5.90 -4.78 -3.30
N ILE A 505 7.04 -4.17 -3.62
CA ILE A 505 8.37 -4.73 -3.33
C ILE A 505 8.61 -4.81 -1.83
N THR A 506 8.31 -3.75 -1.08
CA THR A 506 8.60 -3.68 0.36
C THR A 506 7.56 -4.38 1.22
N GLY A 507 6.37 -4.66 0.70
CA GLY A 507 5.26 -5.19 1.49
C GLY A 507 4.75 -4.20 2.53
N GLN A 508 5.03 -2.93 2.35
CA GLN A 508 4.62 -1.83 3.23
C GLN A 508 3.67 -0.90 2.49
N PHE A 509 2.69 -0.37 3.21
CA PHE A 509 1.57 0.41 2.67
C PHE A 509 0.73 -0.42 1.70
N VAL A 510 -0.57 -0.24 1.74
CA VAL A 510 -1.49 -0.96 0.85
C VAL A 510 -1.42 -0.34 -0.55
N PRO A 511 -1.10 -1.14 -1.59
CA PRO A 511 -1.12 -0.65 -2.96
C PRO A 511 -2.53 -0.29 -3.42
N ILE A 512 -2.61 0.34 -4.59
CA ILE A 512 -3.91 0.56 -5.24
C ILE A 512 -4.63 -0.78 -5.45
N ASP A 513 -5.93 -0.78 -5.30
CA ASP A 513 -6.77 -1.94 -5.54
C ASP A 513 -7.90 -1.57 -6.51
N ASN A 514 -7.72 -1.70 -7.74
CA ASN A 514 -6.61 -2.14 -8.58
C ASN A 514 -6.34 -1.13 -9.70
N THR A 515 -7.27 -0.17 -9.94
CA THR A 515 -7.25 0.77 -11.07
C THR A 515 -7.21 2.21 -10.58
N PHE A 516 -6.38 3.02 -11.22
CA PHE A 516 -6.22 4.44 -10.94
C PHE A 516 -6.28 5.24 -12.24
N ILE A 517 -7.08 6.30 -12.26
CA ILE A 517 -7.21 7.20 -13.40
C ILE A 517 -6.92 8.62 -12.93
N TYR A 518 -6.06 9.30 -13.66
CA TYR A 518 -5.70 10.69 -13.43
C TYR A 518 -6.20 11.57 -14.58
N ASN A 519 -6.96 12.60 -14.23
CA ASN A 519 -7.46 13.62 -15.16
C ASN A 519 -6.67 14.91 -14.95
N ALA A 520 -5.69 15.16 -15.83
CA ALA A 520 -4.82 16.33 -15.72
C ALA A 520 -5.53 17.64 -16.05
N VAL A 521 -6.65 17.61 -16.78
CA VAL A 521 -7.42 18.82 -17.08
C VAL A 521 -8.01 19.43 -15.82
N LYS A 522 -8.58 18.59 -14.96
CA LYS A 522 -9.19 19.00 -13.68
C LYS A 522 -8.30 18.76 -12.47
N GLN A 523 -7.15 18.12 -12.65
CA GLN A 523 -6.24 17.69 -11.58
C GLN A 523 -6.96 16.82 -10.53
N THR A 524 -7.80 15.93 -10.99
CA THR A 524 -8.54 14.98 -10.16
C THR A 524 -8.05 13.56 -10.40
N SER A 525 -8.22 12.71 -9.42
CA SER A 525 -7.89 11.29 -9.52
C SER A 525 -9.04 10.43 -9.02
N PHE A 526 -9.05 9.20 -9.48
CA PHE A 526 -10.13 8.26 -9.21
C PHE A 526 -9.54 6.85 -9.09
N ALA A 527 -9.88 6.16 -8.01
CA ALA A 527 -9.47 4.77 -7.79
C ALA A 527 -10.70 3.88 -7.73
N VAL A 528 -10.64 2.75 -8.39
CA VAL A 528 -11.75 1.79 -8.45
C VAL A 528 -11.20 0.37 -8.59
N LYS A 529 -11.96 -0.61 -8.09
CA LYS A 529 -11.64 -2.03 -8.22
C LYS A 529 -12.42 -2.62 -9.41
N LEU A 530 -11.71 -2.94 -10.47
CA LEU A 530 -12.24 -3.58 -11.68
C LEU A 530 -11.70 -5.01 -11.85
#